data_c37b9e4fee3ea62bec92d708657ccd81
#
_entry.id   c37b9e4fee3ea62bec92d708657ccd81
#
_cell.length_a   1.000
_cell.length_b   1.000
_cell.length_c   1.000
_cell.angle_alpha   90.00
_cell.angle_beta   90.00
_cell.angle_gamma   90.00
#
_symmetry.space_group_name_H-M   'P 1'
#
loop_
_entity.id
_entity.type
_entity.pdbx_description
1 polymer ?
#
loop_
_entity_poly.entity_id
_entity_poly.type
_entity_poly.pdbx_seq_one_letter_code
_entity_poly.pdbx_strand_id
1 'polypeptide(L)'
;QIVKWVGIIIIPISIILFYQSFYINHTTMQKGVTSTVAAIIGMIPEGLYLLTTIALALSTMRLAKNKVLLHDMKSIETLARVDVLCVDKTGTITEPSMCVKEIHAFSGKNEHTAGQYSRFDEAEQSTRFHETELEALLADYVRASKDNNATMQALKAYMAQNIGKNDNAVNYKNTDTENRQAVEVFPFSSAVKYSGVVFNDGAYVLGAPEFVMQSHFSEVEQELLPYTKKGYRVLIFARYAGRDLKN
;
A
#
# COMPACT_ATOMS: atom_id res chain seq x y z
N GLN A 1 -3.94 -37.00 0.70
CA GLN A 1 -3.12 -38.08 1.29
C GLN A 1 -3.87 -39.41 1.34
N ILE A 2 -5.15 -39.44 1.76
CA ILE A 2 -5.94 -40.68 1.88
C ILE A 2 -5.97 -41.48 0.56
N VAL A 3 -6.26 -40.80 -0.58
CA VAL A 3 -6.30 -41.45 -1.91
C VAL A 3 -4.95 -42.09 -2.28
N LYS A 4 -3.84 -41.49 -1.87
CA LYS A 4 -2.51 -42.03 -2.09
C LYS A 4 -2.28 -43.35 -1.33
N TRP A 5 -2.71 -43.42 -0.07
CA TRP A 5 -2.63 -44.61 0.75
C TRP A 5 -3.54 -45.72 0.23
N VAL A 6 -4.78 -45.36 -0.15
CA VAL A 6 -5.71 -46.30 -0.79
C VAL A 6 -5.12 -46.90 -2.05
N GLY A 7 -4.48 -46.07 -2.93
CA GLY A 7 -3.82 -46.56 -4.13
C GLY A 7 -2.65 -47.54 -3.85
N ILE A 8 -1.86 -47.30 -2.81
CA ILE A 8 -0.75 -48.19 -2.43
C ILE A 8 -1.28 -49.53 -1.94
N ILE A 9 -2.40 -49.52 -1.19
CA ILE A 9 -2.99 -50.74 -0.65
C ILE A 9 -3.73 -51.56 -1.75
N ILE A 10 -4.33 -50.92 -2.72
CA ILE A 10 -5.03 -51.56 -3.82
C ILE A 10 -4.12 -52.44 -4.66
N ILE A 11 -2.83 -52.04 -4.89
CA ILE A 11 -1.89 -52.79 -5.74
C ILE A 11 -1.67 -54.23 -5.25
N PRO A 12 -1.25 -54.47 -3.99
CA PRO A 12 -1.05 -55.84 -3.52
C PRO A 12 -2.39 -56.63 -3.46
N ILE A 13 -3.49 -55.99 -3.10
CA ILE A 13 -4.83 -56.65 -3.08
C ILE A 13 -5.20 -57.06 -4.50
N SER A 14 -4.95 -56.25 -5.51
CA SER A 14 -5.24 -56.58 -6.91
C SER A 14 -4.47 -57.83 -7.38
N ILE A 15 -3.20 -57.93 -6.99
CA ILE A 15 -2.37 -59.09 -7.32
C ILE A 15 -2.93 -60.36 -6.66
N ILE A 16 -3.32 -60.29 -5.40
CA ILE A 16 -3.90 -61.42 -4.66
C ILE A 16 -5.21 -61.83 -5.30
N LEU A 17 -6.12 -60.90 -5.61
CA LEU A 17 -7.41 -61.19 -6.24
C LEU A 17 -7.28 -61.81 -7.61
N PHE A 18 -6.29 -61.31 -8.41
CA PHE A 18 -6.01 -61.88 -9.72
C PHE A 18 -5.47 -63.31 -9.60
N TYR A 19 -4.55 -63.57 -8.68
CA TYR A 19 -4.00 -64.87 -8.40
C TYR A 19 -5.12 -65.84 -7.95
N GLN A 20 -5.94 -65.43 -7.03
CA GLN A 20 -7.09 -66.21 -6.52
C GLN A 20 -8.07 -66.57 -7.65
N SER A 21 -8.42 -65.60 -8.49
CA SER A 21 -9.35 -65.79 -9.60
C SER A 21 -8.82 -66.78 -10.63
N PHE A 22 -7.53 -66.71 -10.94
CA PHE A 22 -6.93 -67.49 -11.99
C PHE A 22 -6.53 -68.91 -11.51
N TYR A 23 -5.83 -68.97 -10.36
CA TYR A 23 -5.27 -70.24 -9.88
C TYR A 23 -6.23 -71.06 -9.01
N ILE A 24 -7.04 -70.43 -8.17
CA ILE A 24 -7.91 -71.15 -7.25
C ILE A 24 -9.25 -71.43 -7.89
N ASN A 25 -9.86 -70.45 -8.56
CA ASN A 25 -11.18 -70.58 -9.13
C ASN A 25 -11.19 -71.08 -10.58
N HIS A 26 -10.02 -71.38 -11.16
CA HIS A 26 -9.86 -71.88 -12.52
C HIS A 26 -10.67 -71.13 -13.58
N THR A 27 -10.87 -69.82 -13.42
CA THR A 27 -11.64 -69.00 -14.35
C THR A 27 -10.86 -68.72 -15.62
N THR A 28 -11.57 -68.53 -16.74
CA THR A 28 -10.98 -68.10 -17.99
C THR A 28 -10.27 -66.74 -17.77
N MET A 29 -9.09 -66.55 -18.38
CA MET A 29 -8.28 -65.36 -18.26
C MET A 29 -9.11 -64.06 -18.40
N GLN A 30 -10.04 -64.03 -19.35
CA GLN A 30 -10.89 -62.88 -19.61
C GLN A 30 -11.85 -62.60 -18.43
N LYS A 31 -12.45 -63.63 -17.83
CA LYS A 31 -13.31 -63.48 -16.65
C LYS A 31 -12.52 -63.06 -15.40
N GLY A 32 -11.30 -63.62 -15.23
CA GLY A 32 -10.40 -63.27 -14.13
C GLY A 32 -9.99 -61.79 -14.15
N VAL A 33 -9.65 -61.28 -15.31
CA VAL A 33 -9.26 -59.85 -15.49
C VAL A 33 -10.48 -58.95 -15.23
N THR A 34 -11.65 -59.28 -15.82
CA THR A 34 -12.89 -58.47 -15.64
C THR A 34 -13.31 -58.40 -14.18
N SER A 35 -13.29 -59.54 -13.46
CA SER A 35 -13.66 -59.61 -12.04
C SER A 35 -12.67 -58.81 -11.18
N THR A 36 -11.37 -58.90 -11.45
CA THR A 36 -10.34 -58.14 -10.71
C THR A 36 -10.50 -56.65 -10.93
N VAL A 37 -10.71 -56.21 -12.18
CA VAL A 37 -10.91 -54.80 -12.49
C VAL A 37 -12.19 -54.26 -11.81
N ALA A 38 -13.30 -55.01 -11.85
CA ALA A 38 -14.55 -54.64 -11.17
C ALA A 38 -14.34 -54.48 -9.65
N ALA A 39 -13.58 -55.41 -9.03
CA ALA A 39 -13.25 -55.33 -7.61
C ALA A 39 -12.39 -54.09 -7.28
N ILE A 40 -11.40 -53.78 -8.10
CA ILE A 40 -10.52 -52.59 -7.95
C ILE A 40 -11.37 -51.32 -8.02
N ILE A 41 -12.23 -51.16 -9.01
CA ILE A 41 -13.11 -50.01 -9.16
C ILE A 41 -13.98 -49.83 -7.93
N GLY A 42 -14.56 -50.92 -7.41
CA GLY A 42 -15.38 -50.90 -6.20
C GLY A 42 -14.64 -50.53 -4.90
N MET A 43 -13.31 -50.68 -4.89
CA MET A 43 -12.46 -50.31 -3.75
C MET A 43 -12.06 -48.83 -3.77
N ILE A 44 -12.18 -48.12 -4.89
CA ILE A 44 -11.90 -46.71 -4.98
C ILE A 44 -13.08 -45.91 -4.39
N PRO A 45 -12.85 -45.08 -3.36
CA PRO A 45 -13.93 -44.32 -2.74
C PRO A 45 -14.28 -43.09 -3.60
N GLU A 46 -14.82 -43.32 -4.80
CA GLU A 46 -15.17 -42.26 -5.77
C GLU A 46 -16.17 -41.26 -5.22
N GLY A 47 -17.13 -41.74 -4.41
CA GLY A 47 -18.12 -40.91 -3.74
C GLY A 47 -17.50 -39.88 -2.78
N LEU A 48 -16.42 -40.28 -2.08
CA LEU A 48 -15.70 -39.34 -1.20
C LEU A 48 -14.98 -38.25 -1.99
N TYR A 49 -14.36 -38.59 -3.09
CA TYR A 49 -13.68 -37.62 -3.97
C TYR A 49 -14.68 -36.64 -4.60
N LEU A 50 -15.80 -37.17 -5.12
CA LEU A 50 -16.86 -36.37 -5.70
C LEU A 50 -17.47 -35.43 -4.67
N LEU A 51 -17.78 -35.92 -3.47
CA LEU A 51 -18.37 -35.10 -2.40
C LEU A 51 -17.43 -33.95 -1.96
N THR A 52 -16.13 -34.25 -1.80
CA THR A 52 -15.13 -33.22 -1.41
C THR A 52 -14.95 -32.18 -2.49
N THR A 53 -14.89 -32.56 -3.77
CA THR A 53 -14.79 -31.60 -4.89
C THR A 53 -16.03 -30.72 -4.99
N ILE A 54 -17.24 -31.28 -4.83
CA ILE A 54 -18.45 -30.49 -4.83
C ILE A 54 -18.47 -29.51 -3.64
N ALA A 55 -18.13 -29.97 -2.44
CA ALA A 55 -18.06 -29.12 -1.25
C ALA A 55 -17.09 -27.94 -1.42
N LEU A 56 -15.89 -28.20 -1.97
CA LEU A 56 -14.91 -27.15 -2.28
C LEU A 56 -15.43 -26.18 -3.36
N ALA A 57 -16.06 -26.70 -4.40
CA ALA A 57 -16.64 -25.87 -5.46
C ALA A 57 -17.74 -24.93 -4.91
N LEU A 58 -18.68 -25.47 -4.10
CA LEU A 58 -19.71 -24.68 -3.46
C LEU A 58 -19.13 -23.61 -2.52
N SER A 59 -18.09 -23.95 -1.77
CA SER A 59 -17.38 -23.00 -0.89
C SER A 59 -16.72 -21.89 -1.69
N THR A 60 -16.07 -22.22 -2.82
CA THR A 60 -15.50 -21.25 -3.75
C THR A 60 -16.58 -20.31 -4.30
N MET A 61 -17.71 -20.85 -4.71
CA MET A 61 -18.85 -20.03 -5.21
C MET A 61 -19.40 -19.08 -4.15
N ARG A 62 -19.49 -19.52 -2.88
CA ARG A 62 -19.92 -18.65 -1.76
C ARG A 62 -18.94 -17.50 -1.53
N LEU A 63 -17.63 -17.78 -1.55
CA LEU A 63 -16.60 -16.75 -1.40
C LEU A 63 -16.59 -15.78 -2.58
N ALA A 64 -16.75 -16.26 -3.81
CA ALA A 64 -16.86 -15.42 -5.00
C ALA A 64 -18.05 -14.47 -4.95
N LYS A 65 -19.21 -14.90 -4.41
CA LYS A 65 -20.36 -14.00 -4.17
C LYS A 65 -20.03 -12.87 -3.21
N ASN A 66 -19.13 -13.10 -2.26
CA ASN A 66 -18.63 -12.09 -1.35
C ASN A 66 -17.43 -11.30 -1.92
N LYS A 67 -17.21 -11.33 -3.23
CA LYS A 67 -16.11 -10.65 -3.94
C LYS A 67 -14.72 -11.11 -3.53
N VAL A 68 -14.58 -12.30 -2.94
CA VAL A 68 -13.30 -12.91 -2.61
C VAL A 68 -12.92 -13.85 -3.75
N LEU A 69 -11.83 -13.50 -4.45
CA LEU A 69 -11.27 -14.31 -5.52
C LEU A 69 -10.24 -15.29 -4.94
N LEU A 70 -10.48 -16.57 -5.17
CA LEU A 70 -9.55 -17.64 -4.80
C LEU A 70 -8.72 -18.02 -6.03
N HIS A 71 -7.44 -18.12 -5.84
CA HIS A 71 -6.51 -18.53 -6.90
C HIS A 71 -6.49 -20.06 -7.09
N ASP A 72 -6.74 -20.82 -6.01
CA ASP A 72 -6.76 -22.29 -6.02
C ASP A 72 -7.82 -22.79 -5.02
N MET A 73 -8.53 -23.88 -5.36
CA MET A 73 -9.52 -24.52 -4.47
C MET A 73 -8.90 -25.04 -3.17
N LYS A 74 -7.62 -25.42 -3.19
CA LYS A 74 -6.89 -25.83 -1.99
C LYS A 74 -6.72 -24.71 -0.97
N SER A 75 -6.79 -23.47 -1.41
CA SER A 75 -6.71 -22.30 -0.52
C SER A 75 -7.80 -22.29 0.54
N ILE A 76 -8.96 -22.88 0.26
CA ILE A 76 -10.06 -23.02 1.23
C ILE A 76 -9.65 -23.91 2.41
N GLU A 77 -9.00 -25.04 2.12
CA GLU A 77 -8.50 -25.94 3.17
C GLU A 77 -7.40 -25.27 4.01
N THR A 78 -6.53 -24.53 3.36
CA THR A 78 -5.47 -23.77 4.04
C THR A 78 -6.06 -22.67 4.90
N LEU A 79 -7.04 -21.93 4.39
CA LEU A 79 -7.69 -20.84 5.12
C LEU A 79 -8.43 -21.35 6.37
N ALA A 80 -9.03 -22.54 6.29
CA ALA A 80 -9.71 -23.17 7.44
C ALA A 80 -8.77 -23.59 8.59
N ARG A 81 -7.45 -23.62 8.33
CA ARG A 81 -6.42 -24.00 9.31
C ARG A 81 -5.60 -22.81 9.82
N VAL A 82 -6.00 -21.59 9.47
CA VAL A 82 -5.29 -20.38 9.91
C VAL A 82 -5.70 -20.05 11.34
N ASP A 83 -4.70 -20.03 12.23
CA ASP A 83 -4.87 -19.64 13.63
C ASP A 83 -4.46 -18.19 13.87
N VAL A 84 -3.55 -17.65 13.03
CA VAL A 84 -3.03 -16.28 13.13
C VAL A 84 -3.15 -15.58 11.78
N LEU A 85 -3.81 -14.44 11.77
CA LEU A 85 -3.97 -13.59 10.60
C LEU A 85 -3.10 -12.33 10.74
N CYS A 86 -2.07 -12.20 9.89
CA CYS A 86 -1.29 -10.98 9.77
C CYS A 86 -1.78 -10.20 8.56
N VAL A 87 -2.23 -8.97 8.78
CA VAL A 87 -2.80 -8.13 7.72
C VAL A 87 -1.99 -6.85 7.60
N ASP A 88 -1.69 -6.44 6.37
CA ASP A 88 -1.12 -5.12 6.14
C ASP A 88 -2.18 -4.03 6.43
N LYS A 89 -1.72 -2.89 6.96
CA LYS A 89 -2.59 -1.77 7.30
C LYS A 89 -3.08 -1.06 6.04
N THR A 90 -2.15 -0.69 5.17
CA THR A 90 -2.42 0.25 4.08
C THR A 90 -3.03 -0.44 2.86
N GLY A 91 -4.26 -0.06 2.49
CA GLY A 91 -4.97 -0.66 1.36
C GLY A 91 -5.60 -2.02 1.63
N THR A 92 -5.45 -2.55 2.87
CA THR A 92 -6.09 -3.80 3.32
C THR A 92 -7.12 -3.53 4.41
N ILE A 93 -6.70 -2.93 5.53
CA ILE A 93 -7.61 -2.52 6.61
C ILE A 93 -8.14 -1.12 6.36
N THR A 94 -7.32 -0.25 5.76
CA THR A 94 -7.67 1.13 5.43
C THR A 94 -8.01 1.25 3.95
N GLU A 95 -8.85 2.22 3.62
CA GLU A 95 -9.05 2.61 2.23
C GLU A 95 -7.74 3.15 1.62
N PRO A 96 -7.48 2.87 0.34
CA PRO A 96 -6.27 3.37 -0.34
C PRO A 96 -6.31 4.87 -0.62
N SER A 97 -7.39 5.54 -0.25
CA SER A 97 -7.58 6.98 -0.41
C SER A 97 -6.98 7.75 0.76
N MET A 98 -6.35 8.87 0.47
CA MET A 98 -5.87 9.83 1.45
C MET A 98 -6.60 11.16 1.26
N CYS A 99 -6.81 11.90 2.35
CA CYS A 99 -7.30 13.27 2.30
C CYS A 99 -6.44 14.16 3.20
N VAL A 100 -6.29 15.42 2.80
CA VAL A 100 -5.67 16.43 3.64
C VAL A 100 -6.69 16.84 4.69
N LYS A 101 -6.31 16.73 5.96
CA LYS A 101 -7.16 17.13 7.09
C LYS A 101 -7.08 18.62 7.33
N GLU A 102 -5.88 19.14 7.46
CA GLU A 102 -5.61 20.53 7.77
C GLU A 102 -4.18 20.89 7.37
N ILE A 103 -3.95 22.17 7.15
CA ILE A 103 -2.62 22.76 6.88
C ILE A 103 -2.40 23.81 7.96
N HIS A 104 -1.24 23.76 8.61
CA HIS A 104 -0.85 24.71 9.65
C HIS A 104 0.44 25.39 9.26
N ALA A 105 0.47 26.71 9.39
CA ALA A 105 1.72 27.46 9.32
C ALA A 105 2.48 27.28 10.65
N PHE A 106 3.69 26.75 10.57
CA PHE A 106 4.58 26.61 11.72
C PHE A 106 5.34 27.91 11.94
N SER A 107 5.17 28.54 13.12
CA SER A 107 5.99 29.65 13.55
C SER A 107 6.92 29.17 14.65
N GLY A 108 8.18 28.88 14.32
CA GLY A 108 9.19 28.49 15.30
C GLY A 108 9.28 29.48 16.45
N LYS A 109 9.23 28.98 17.68
CA LYS A 109 9.30 29.80 18.91
C LYS A 109 10.67 30.43 19.21
N ASN A 110 11.61 30.42 18.30
CA ASN A 110 12.97 30.84 18.55
C ASN A 110 13.18 32.33 18.29
N GLU A 111 12.69 33.19 19.22
CA GLU A 111 13.22 34.55 19.37
C GLU A 111 14.69 34.57 19.84
N HIS A 112 15.28 33.44 20.24
CA HIS A 112 16.62 33.39 20.84
C HIS A 112 17.73 32.78 19.98
N THR A 113 17.46 32.26 18.79
CA THR A 113 18.50 31.70 17.92
C THR A 113 18.87 32.59 16.72
N ALA A 114 18.29 33.77 16.63
CA ALA A 114 18.68 34.76 15.60
C ALA A 114 20.13 35.26 15.72
N GLY A 115 20.85 34.90 16.80
CA GLY A 115 22.18 35.42 17.10
C GLY A 115 23.37 34.56 16.66
N GLN A 116 23.18 33.34 16.16
CA GLN A 116 24.32 32.43 15.95
C GLN A 116 24.52 31.92 14.52
N TYR A 117 23.67 32.29 13.57
CA TYR A 117 23.83 32.00 12.15
C TYR A 117 24.05 33.25 11.27
N SER A 118 24.55 34.34 11.85
CA SER A 118 24.92 35.55 11.15
C SER A 118 26.26 35.39 10.42
N ARG A 119 26.25 34.58 9.36
CA ARG A 119 27.35 34.57 8.37
C ARG A 119 26.89 34.45 6.92
N PHE A 120 25.66 34.78 6.64
CA PHE A 120 25.15 35.01 5.29
C PHE A 120 24.27 36.26 5.32
N ASP A 121 24.87 37.32 4.80
CA ASP A 121 24.35 38.59 4.31
C ASP A 121 22.96 39.09 4.72
N GLU A 122 22.95 40.29 5.18
CA GLU A 122 21.96 41.30 5.57
C GLU A 122 20.66 41.40 4.75
N ALA A 123 19.95 40.29 4.48
CA ALA A 123 18.65 40.30 3.83
C ALA A 123 17.63 39.36 4.43
N GLU A 124 17.80 38.85 5.65
CA GLU A 124 16.80 38.05 6.34
C GLU A 124 15.93 38.88 7.27
N GLN A 125 15.06 39.70 6.69
CA GLN A 125 13.76 39.97 7.31
C GLN A 125 13.03 38.62 7.39
N SER A 126 12.76 38.18 8.60
CA SER A 126 12.00 36.98 8.91
C SER A 126 10.73 36.90 8.05
N THR A 127 10.76 36.10 7.01
CA THR A 127 9.61 35.86 6.16
C THR A 127 8.65 34.92 6.92
N ARG A 128 7.86 35.50 7.81
CA ARG A 128 6.63 34.87 8.26
C ARG A 128 5.71 34.83 7.04
N PHE A 129 5.61 33.67 6.42
CA PHE A 129 4.61 33.47 5.39
C PHE A 129 3.23 33.67 6.01
N HIS A 130 2.46 34.59 5.47
CA HIS A 130 1.04 34.64 5.76
C HIS A 130 0.43 33.30 5.31
N GLU A 131 -0.53 32.78 6.04
CA GLU A 131 -1.17 31.48 5.76
C GLU A 131 -1.65 31.36 4.31
N THR A 132 -2.15 32.46 3.76
CA THR A 132 -2.56 32.60 2.36
C THR A 132 -1.40 32.49 1.36
N GLU A 133 -0.22 33.02 1.70
CA GLU A 133 0.97 32.95 0.85
C GLU A 133 1.56 31.53 0.85
N LEU A 134 1.52 30.85 1.99
CA LEU A 134 1.92 29.45 2.12
C LEU A 134 1.02 28.54 1.27
N GLU A 135 -0.29 28.75 1.30
CA GLU A 135 -1.21 27.97 0.48
C GLU A 135 -0.98 28.18 -1.02
N ALA A 136 -0.72 29.42 -1.45
CA ALA A 136 -0.42 29.72 -2.84
C ALA A 136 0.88 29.04 -3.30
N LEU A 137 1.92 29.11 -2.47
CA LEU A 137 3.20 28.48 -2.73
C LEU A 137 3.10 26.94 -2.79
N LEU A 138 2.35 26.36 -1.87
CA LEU A 138 2.06 24.92 -1.89
C LEU A 138 1.26 24.52 -3.13
N ALA A 139 0.32 25.35 -3.57
CA ALA A 139 -0.44 25.11 -4.80
C ALA A 139 0.46 25.10 -6.05
N ASP A 140 1.41 26.05 -6.14
CA ASP A 140 2.39 26.09 -7.22
C ASP A 140 3.32 24.88 -7.18
N TYR A 141 3.76 24.47 -5.98
CA TYR A 141 4.54 23.26 -5.78
C TYR A 141 3.80 22.02 -6.26
N VAL A 142 2.54 21.85 -5.84
CA VAL A 142 1.68 20.70 -6.21
C VAL A 142 1.43 20.66 -7.72
N ARG A 143 1.27 21.84 -8.36
CA ARG A 143 1.10 21.98 -9.82
C ARG A 143 2.36 21.58 -10.57
N ALA A 144 3.54 21.98 -10.08
CA ALA A 144 4.83 21.69 -10.69
C ALA A 144 5.28 20.24 -10.47
N SER A 145 4.87 19.62 -9.36
CA SER A 145 5.26 18.24 -9.04
C SER A 145 4.71 17.23 -10.04
N LYS A 146 5.60 16.35 -10.51
CA LYS A 146 5.27 15.21 -11.40
C LYS A 146 4.84 13.96 -10.64
N ASP A 147 4.86 13.99 -9.31
CA ASP A 147 4.48 12.86 -8.49
C ASP A 147 3.00 12.53 -8.62
N ASN A 148 2.69 11.24 -8.67
CA ASN A 148 1.31 10.72 -8.74
C ASN A 148 1.02 9.71 -7.62
N ASN A 149 1.69 9.84 -6.47
CA ASN A 149 1.42 9.02 -5.30
C ASN A 149 0.14 9.49 -4.56
N ALA A 150 -0.38 8.66 -3.67
CA ALA A 150 -1.63 8.94 -2.94
C ALA A 150 -1.59 10.28 -2.16
N THR A 151 -0.42 10.65 -1.64
CA THR A 151 -0.22 11.92 -0.93
C THR A 151 -0.39 13.12 -1.87
N MET A 152 0.24 13.07 -3.03
CA MET A 152 0.15 14.15 -4.02
C MET A 152 -1.25 14.26 -4.62
N GLN A 153 -1.93 13.12 -4.83
CA GLN A 153 -3.33 13.11 -5.25
C GLN A 153 -4.25 13.77 -4.22
N ALA A 154 -4.03 13.48 -2.92
CA ALA A 154 -4.76 14.12 -1.83
C ALA A 154 -4.54 15.64 -1.78
N LEU A 155 -3.29 16.09 -1.96
CA LEU A 155 -2.97 17.52 -2.01
C LEU A 155 -3.60 18.20 -3.23
N LYS A 156 -3.54 17.59 -4.41
CA LYS A 156 -4.21 18.10 -5.62
C LYS A 156 -5.72 18.23 -5.41
N ALA A 157 -6.35 17.23 -4.81
CA ALA A 157 -7.78 17.26 -4.52
C ALA A 157 -8.15 18.37 -3.50
N TYR A 158 -7.35 18.52 -2.45
CA TYR A 158 -7.53 19.57 -1.45
C TYR A 158 -7.41 20.99 -2.06
N MET A 159 -6.38 21.22 -2.87
CA MET A 159 -6.19 22.50 -3.55
C MET A 159 -7.32 22.81 -4.51
N ALA A 160 -7.79 21.82 -5.28
CA ALA A 160 -8.91 22.00 -6.20
C ALA A 160 -10.23 22.37 -5.48
N GLN A 161 -10.45 21.87 -4.27
CA GLN A 161 -11.66 22.16 -3.48
C GLN A 161 -11.61 23.52 -2.78
N ASN A 162 -10.44 23.98 -2.36
CA ASN A 162 -10.28 25.18 -1.55
C ASN A 162 -10.00 26.43 -2.39
N ILE A 163 -9.36 26.33 -3.53
CA ILE A 163 -9.17 27.46 -4.47
C ILE A 163 -10.51 28.02 -4.98
N GLY A 164 -11.60 27.22 -4.95
CA GLY A 164 -12.93 27.68 -5.39
C GLY A 164 -13.86 28.23 -4.29
N LYS A 165 -13.47 28.16 -3.01
CA LYS A 165 -14.36 28.52 -1.88
C LYS A 165 -14.04 29.83 -1.18
N ASN A 166 -12.85 30.35 -1.34
CA ASN A 166 -12.49 31.66 -0.78
C ASN A 166 -12.84 32.77 -1.77
N ASP A 167 -14.03 33.35 -1.63
CA ASP A 167 -14.41 34.58 -2.36
C ASP A 167 -13.45 35.76 -2.08
N ASN A 168 -12.59 35.67 -1.07
CA ASN A 168 -11.45 36.57 -0.83
C ASN A 168 -10.24 36.28 -1.71
N ALA A 169 -10.22 35.19 -2.49
CA ALA A 169 -9.19 34.86 -3.47
C ALA A 169 -9.22 35.76 -4.73
N VAL A 170 -10.07 36.77 -4.74
CA VAL A 170 -10.24 37.73 -5.88
C VAL A 170 -8.97 38.55 -6.15
N ASN A 171 -8.00 38.58 -5.26
CA ASN A 171 -6.77 39.36 -5.46
C ASN A 171 -5.50 38.59 -5.76
N TYR A 172 -5.57 37.26 -6.01
CA TYR A 172 -4.38 36.52 -6.43
C TYR A 172 -3.88 36.88 -7.86
N LYS A 173 -4.64 37.70 -8.59
CA LYS A 173 -4.23 38.18 -9.92
C LYS A 173 -3.19 39.32 -9.91
N ASN A 174 -2.90 39.90 -8.74
CA ASN A 174 -2.06 41.12 -8.65
C ASN A 174 -0.81 40.98 -7.78
N THR A 175 -0.50 39.79 -7.25
CA THR A 175 0.84 39.54 -6.66
C THR A 175 1.71 38.84 -7.69
N ASP A 176 3.00 39.15 -7.70
CA ASP A 176 4.06 38.62 -8.60
C ASP A 176 4.16 37.07 -8.63
N THR A 177 3.17 36.35 -8.09
CA THR A 177 3.05 34.89 -8.06
C THR A 177 2.55 34.26 -9.36
N GLU A 178 2.12 35.06 -10.35
CA GLU A 178 1.51 34.54 -11.60
C GLU A 178 2.49 33.78 -12.51
N ASN A 179 3.77 33.70 -12.15
CA ASN A 179 4.76 33.10 -13.06
C ASN A 179 5.91 32.36 -12.38
N ARG A 180 5.65 31.68 -11.25
CA ARG A 180 6.66 30.77 -10.69
C ARG A 180 6.85 29.58 -11.62
N GLN A 181 7.83 29.67 -12.50
CA GLN A 181 8.22 28.57 -13.34
C GLN A 181 9.14 27.62 -12.56
N ALA A 182 8.77 26.34 -12.54
CA ALA A 182 9.66 25.33 -11.98
C ALA A 182 10.88 25.17 -12.88
N VAL A 183 12.05 25.40 -12.32
CA VAL A 183 13.35 25.23 -12.99
C VAL A 183 13.76 23.78 -12.97
N GLU A 184 13.60 23.11 -11.83
CA GLU A 184 13.95 21.70 -11.64
C GLU A 184 12.93 21.05 -10.70
N VAL A 185 12.61 19.76 -10.96
CA VAL A 185 11.66 18.97 -10.15
C VAL A 185 12.33 17.67 -9.75
N PHE A 186 12.38 17.44 -8.45
CA PHE A 186 12.88 16.21 -7.84
C PHE A 186 11.71 15.36 -7.38
N PRO A 187 11.43 14.23 -8.05
CA PRO A 187 10.30 13.36 -7.66
C PRO A 187 10.57 12.71 -6.30
N PHE A 188 9.51 12.29 -5.64
CA PHE A 188 9.59 11.60 -4.36
C PHE A 188 10.48 10.36 -4.46
N SER A 189 11.41 10.24 -3.53
CA SER A 189 12.25 9.06 -3.37
C SER A 189 12.01 8.41 -2.00
N SER A 190 11.85 7.09 -1.98
CA SER A 190 11.72 6.34 -0.73
C SER A 190 13.02 6.32 0.10
N ALA A 191 14.15 6.64 -0.50
CA ALA A 191 15.43 6.73 0.21
C ALA A 191 15.54 8.02 1.05
N VAL A 192 15.15 9.17 0.47
CA VAL A 192 15.24 10.49 1.13
C VAL A 192 13.91 10.93 1.76
N LYS A 193 12.79 10.24 1.47
CA LYS A 193 11.47 10.49 2.04
C LYS A 193 10.88 11.89 1.81
N TYR A 194 11.39 12.63 0.84
CA TYR A 194 10.84 13.91 0.39
C TYR A 194 10.89 14.04 -1.13
N SER A 195 10.13 14.98 -1.66
CA SER A 195 10.22 15.50 -3.02
C SER A 195 10.59 16.97 -2.97
N GLY A 196 11.07 17.53 -4.08
CA GLY A 196 11.49 18.92 -4.15
C GLY A 196 11.16 19.59 -5.47
N VAL A 197 10.95 20.90 -5.42
CA VAL A 197 10.77 21.75 -6.60
C VAL A 197 11.64 23.00 -6.43
N VAL A 198 12.40 23.31 -7.44
CA VAL A 198 13.20 24.54 -7.52
C VAL A 198 12.45 25.52 -8.41
N PHE A 199 12.11 26.68 -7.85
CA PHE A 199 11.59 27.82 -8.59
C PHE A 199 12.67 28.91 -8.73
N ASN A 200 12.37 29.98 -9.44
CA ASN A 200 13.29 31.11 -9.61
C ASN A 200 13.62 31.83 -8.29
N ASP A 201 12.70 31.78 -7.30
CA ASP A 201 12.79 32.44 -5.99
C ASP A 201 13.31 31.53 -4.86
N GLY A 202 13.50 30.24 -5.12
CA GLY A 202 14.03 29.31 -4.15
C GLY A 202 13.69 27.86 -4.41
N ALA A 203 14.25 26.99 -3.59
CA ALA A 203 13.97 25.57 -3.58
C ALA A 203 13.02 25.22 -2.43
N TYR A 204 12.08 24.35 -2.68
CA TYR A 204 11.08 23.92 -1.70
C TYR A 204 10.99 22.40 -1.66
N VAL A 205 10.80 21.86 -0.47
CA VAL A 205 10.73 20.42 -0.22
C VAL A 205 9.46 20.07 0.52
N LEU A 206 8.90 18.91 0.20
CA LEU A 206 7.73 18.33 0.86
C LEU A 206 8.04 16.90 1.23
N GLY A 207 7.96 16.53 2.49
CA GLY A 207 8.28 15.18 2.92
C GLY A 207 8.06 14.89 4.38
N ALA A 208 8.60 13.75 4.82
CA ALA A 208 8.53 13.32 6.20
C ALA A 208 9.33 14.27 7.10
N PRO A 209 8.78 14.66 8.27
CA PRO A 209 9.38 15.64 9.17
C PRO A 209 10.84 15.32 9.53
N GLU A 210 11.13 14.08 9.84
CA GLU A 210 12.46 13.63 10.27
C GLU A 210 13.52 13.82 9.18
N PHE A 211 13.11 13.70 7.93
CA PHE A 211 14.02 13.80 6.78
C PHE A 211 14.15 15.24 6.26
N VAL A 212 13.10 16.03 6.39
CA VAL A 212 13.12 17.43 5.97
C VAL A 212 13.86 18.29 7.01
N MET A 213 13.56 18.10 8.30
CA MET A 213 14.11 18.90 9.39
C MET A 213 15.48 18.40 9.89
N GLN A 214 15.81 17.13 9.65
CA GLN A 214 17.10 16.54 10.03
C GLN A 214 17.49 16.85 11.51
N SER A 215 18.54 17.61 11.72
CA SER A 215 19.04 18.01 13.05
C SER A 215 18.06 18.87 13.85
N HIS A 216 17.11 19.54 13.20
CA HIS A 216 16.10 20.40 13.83
C HIS A 216 14.78 19.70 14.11
N PHE A 217 14.69 18.40 13.83
CA PHE A 217 13.45 17.63 14.05
C PHE A 217 12.95 17.70 15.50
N SER A 218 13.85 17.71 16.48
CA SER A 218 13.50 17.81 17.89
C SER A 218 12.71 19.07 18.28
N GLU A 219 12.85 20.15 17.50
CA GLU A 219 12.15 21.42 17.73
C GLU A 219 10.67 21.32 17.41
N VAL A 220 10.33 20.52 16.41
CA VAL A 220 8.95 20.31 15.94
C VAL A 220 8.29 19.05 16.46
N GLU A 221 9.06 18.10 16.97
CA GLU A 221 8.56 16.78 17.39
C GLU A 221 7.40 16.87 18.39
N GLN A 222 7.52 17.74 19.41
CA GLN A 222 6.49 17.89 20.42
C GLN A 222 5.16 18.41 19.86
N GLU A 223 5.19 19.26 18.82
CA GLU A 223 4.00 19.77 18.18
C GLU A 223 3.36 18.74 17.22
N LEU A 224 4.16 17.85 16.66
CA LEU A 224 3.69 16.79 15.76
C LEU A 224 3.10 15.59 16.51
N LEU A 225 3.53 15.36 17.76
CA LEU A 225 3.10 14.22 18.60
C LEU A 225 1.57 14.06 18.72
N PRO A 226 0.75 15.10 18.92
CA PRO A 226 -0.71 14.95 19.00
C PRO A 226 -1.34 14.43 17.70
N TYR A 227 -0.78 14.78 16.55
CA TYR A 227 -1.27 14.35 15.25
C TYR A 227 -0.86 12.92 14.94
N THR A 228 0.41 12.57 15.18
CA THR A 228 0.91 11.22 14.95
C THR A 228 0.26 10.19 15.88
N LYS A 229 -0.01 10.55 17.14
CA LYS A 229 -0.76 9.69 18.11
C LYS A 229 -2.20 9.42 17.64
N LYS A 230 -2.81 10.35 16.92
CA LYS A 230 -4.15 10.17 16.31
C LYS A 230 -4.10 9.35 15.02
N GLY A 231 -2.91 8.93 14.56
CA GLY A 231 -2.72 8.14 13.34
C GLY A 231 -2.66 8.97 12.05
N TYR A 232 -2.54 10.29 12.14
CA TYR A 232 -2.36 11.12 10.95
C TYR A 232 -0.96 10.97 10.39
N ARG A 233 -0.85 11.03 9.07
CA ARG A 233 0.43 11.21 8.39
C ARG A 233 0.73 12.70 8.36
N VAL A 234 1.79 13.10 9.03
CA VAL A 234 2.27 14.48 9.04
C VAL A 234 3.35 14.65 7.97
N LEU A 235 3.30 15.76 7.25
CA LEU A 235 4.30 16.17 6.27
C LEU A 235 4.72 17.60 6.58
N ILE A 236 5.97 17.91 6.28
CA ILE A 236 6.48 19.27 6.35
C ILE A 236 6.73 19.76 4.93
N PHE A 237 6.24 20.97 4.66
CA PHE A 237 6.58 21.77 3.50
C PHE A 237 7.48 22.92 3.96
N ALA A 238 8.70 23.00 3.41
CA ALA A 238 9.69 23.95 3.84
C ALA A 238 10.49 24.51 2.66
N ARG A 239 11.02 25.73 2.83
CA ARG A 239 12.04 26.28 1.93
C ARG A 239 13.38 25.61 2.24
N TYR A 240 14.05 25.14 1.20
CA TYR A 240 15.36 24.51 1.31
C TYR A 240 16.45 25.56 1.14
N ALA A 241 17.33 25.67 2.13
CA ALA A 241 18.41 26.68 2.14
C ALA A 241 19.58 26.36 1.18
N GLY A 242 19.70 25.09 0.73
CA GLY A 242 20.73 24.66 -0.22
C GLY A 242 20.32 24.89 -1.68
N ARG A 243 21.31 25.05 -2.56
CA ARG A 243 21.07 25.14 -4.01
C ARG A 243 20.93 23.79 -4.70
N ASP A 244 21.48 22.72 -4.11
CA ASP A 244 21.47 21.37 -4.66
C ASP A 244 20.64 20.44 -3.78
N LEU A 245 19.51 19.99 -4.31
CA LEU A 245 18.67 18.96 -3.69
C LEU A 245 19.22 17.53 -3.91
N LYS A 246 20.38 17.38 -4.56
CA LYS A 246 20.99 16.10 -4.93
C LYS A 246 21.96 15.54 -3.88
N ASN A 247 22.31 16.31 -2.84
CA ASN A 247 23.22 15.86 -1.78
C ASN A 247 22.56 15.84 -0.43
#